data_7897d38b3e5be8b60c1262d2ad551883
#
_entry.id   7897d38b3e5be8b60c1262d2ad551883
#
_cell.length_a   1.000
_cell.length_b   1.000
_cell.length_c   1.000
_cell.angle_alpha   90.00
_cell.angle_beta   90.00
_cell.angle_gamma   90.00
#
_symmetry.space_group_name_H-M   'P 1'
#
loop_
_entity.id
_entity.type
_entity.pdbx_description
1 polymer ?
#
loop_
_entity_poly.entity_id
_entity_poly.type
_entity_poly.pdbx_seq_one_letter_code
_entity_poly.pdbx_strand_id
1 'polypeptide(L)'
;LNLKKVIHFDNDILIYKPYEEIKEYFHSSKFNITPASHNRLIFGYSLIQNYDIFNEICKLLDKKIEEGIKKDWEFNNFIPPTEMDLLAMIYKEKGNLFNLLPVLPYHSSIIFDPLSYGMYIDGSHTSPRKFYSRRYIDFNDEIGVELFSKRIKTKFVNNNPVVYWNNKTFEMSNMHIHSKRFEKFLPKGYKNYI
;
A
#
# COMPACT_ATOMS: atom_id res chain seq x y z
N LEU A 1 -1.91 -3.87 27.25
CA LEU A 1 -0.89 -3.06 26.56
C LEU A 1 -1.54 -1.75 26.15
N ASN A 2 -1.08 -0.63 26.75
CA ASN A 2 -1.60 0.70 26.44
C ASN A 2 -0.78 1.27 25.25
N LEU A 3 -0.96 0.70 24.06
CA LEU A 3 -0.26 1.15 22.85
C LEU A 3 -0.88 2.46 22.36
N LYS A 4 -0.09 3.52 22.35
CA LYS A 4 -0.51 4.84 21.86
C LYS A 4 -0.43 4.98 20.34
N LYS A 5 0.43 4.18 19.69
CA LYS A 5 0.66 4.18 18.25
C LYS A 5 1.00 2.77 17.81
N VAL A 6 0.41 2.32 16.72
CA VAL A 6 0.69 1.02 16.11
C VAL A 6 0.94 1.22 14.63
N ILE A 7 2.13 0.84 14.17
CA ILE A 7 2.41 0.68 12.74
C ILE A 7 2.15 -0.78 12.42
N HIS A 8 1.23 -1.01 11.50
CA HIS A 8 0.99 -2.31 10.91
C HIS A 8 1.66 -2.38 9.54
N PHE A 9 2.34 -3.46 9.27
CA PHE A 9 2.88 -3.76 7.95
C PHE A 9 2.89 -5.28 7.71
N ASP A 10 2.67 -5.66 6.46
CA ASP A 10 2.72 -7.04 6.03
C ASP A 10 4.14 -7.58 6.09
N ASN A 11 4.29 -8.89 6.20
CA ASN A 11 5.59 -9.56 6.33
C ASN A 11 6.46 -9.50 5.06
N ASP A 12 5.96 -8.95 3.98
CA ASP A 12 6.65 -8.74 2.71
C ASP A 12 6.89 -7.26 2.38
N ILE A 13 6.86 -6.41 3.40
CA ILE A 13 7.21 -4.99 3.29
C ILE A 13 8.62 -4.75 3.84
N LEU A 14 9.45 -4.05 3.05
CA LEU A 14 10.71 -3.48 3.50
C LEU A 14 10.51 -1.99 3.81
N ILE A 15 11.04 -1.55 4.95
CA ILE A 15 10.98 -0.17 5.41
C ILE A 15 12.34 0.48 5.15
N TYR A 16 12.35 1.63 4.46
CA TYR A 16 13.56 2.37 4.08
C TYR A 16 13.70 3.71 4.81
N LYS A 17 12.61 4.21 5.41
CA LYS A 17 12.63 5.45 6.18
C LYS A 17 12.24 5.21 7.62
N PRO A 18 13.00 5.75 8.59
CA PRO A 18 12.61 5.72 9.99
C PRO A 18 11.36 6.57 10.22
N TYR A 19 10.60 6.22 11.26
CA TYR A 19 9.36 6.93 11.60
C TYR A 19 9.53 8.45 11.71
N GLU A 20 10.65 8.92 12.27
CA GLU A 20 10.91 10.35 12.47
C GLU A 20 10.96 11.16 11.17
N GLU A 21 11.36 10.55 10.06
CA GLU A 21 11.41 11.20 8.74
C GLU A 21 10.05 11.23 8.03
N ILE A 22 9.11 10.39 8.45
CA ILE A 22 7.80 10.23 7.79
C ILE A 22 6.61 10.60 8.66
N LYS A 23 6.83 10.96 9.92
CA LYS A 23 5.75 11.23 10.89
C LYS A 23 4.80 12.36 10.49
N GLU A 24 5.27 13.33 9.71
CA GLU A 24 4.45 14.44 9.22
C GLU A 24 3.36 14.04 8.23
N TYR A 25 3.50 12.88 7.59
CA TYR A 25 2.50 12.32 6.68
C TYR A 25 1.32 11.65 7.41
N PHE A 26 1.46 11.42 8.71
CA PHE A 26 0.45 10.73 9.50
C PHE A 26 -0.44 11.69 10.28
N HIS A 27 -1.73 11.53 10.10
CA HIS A 27 -2.74 12.31 10.81
C HIS A 27 -3.19 11.58 12.08
N SER A 28 -3.02 12.21 13.26
CA SER A 28 -3.26 11.58 14.56
C SER A 28 -4.72 11.20 14.84
N SER A 29 -5.68 11.88 14.23
CA SER A 29 -7.11 11.63 14.40
C SER A 29 -7.75 10.90 13.21
N LYS A 30 -6.94 10.21 12.39
CA LYS A 30 -7.41 9.47 11.23
C LYS A 30 -6.70 8.13 11.12
N PHE A 31 -7.31 7.20 10.39
CA PHE A 31 -6.66 5.97 9.98
C PHE A 31 -5.78 6.24 8.76
N ASN A 32 -4.47 6.08 8.93
CA ASN A 32 -3.48 6.35 7.89
C ASN A 32 -3.23 5.07 7.09
N ILE A 33 -3.46 5.12 5.78
CA ILE A 33 -3.46 3.94 4.90
C ILE A 33 -3.00 4.30 3.48
N THR A 34 -2.43 3.34 2.76
CA THR A 34 -1.99 3.53 1.39
C THR A 34 -3.08 3.17 0.38
N PRO A 35 -3.41 4.05 -0.59
CA PRO A 35 -4.31 3.70 -1.70
C PRO A 35 -3.53 2.99 -2.82
N ALA A 36 -4.04 1.85 -3.31
CA ALA A 36 -3.56 1.26 -4.56
C ALA A 36 -4.35 1.76 -5.76
N SER A 37 -5.66 1.99 -5.56
CA SER A 37 -6.56 2.55 -6.56
C SER A 37 -7.77 3.20 -5.90
N HIS A 38 -8.66 3.78 -6.70
CA HIS A 38 -9.95 4.30 -6.21
C HIS A 38 -10.84 3.23 -5.55
N ASN A 39 -10.59 1.96 -5.84
CA ASN A 39 -11.37 0.83 -5.34
C ASN A 39 -10.61 -0.08 -4.38
N ARG A 40 -9.36 0.27 -4.02
CA ARG A 40 -8.52 -0.54 -3.14
C ARG A 40 -7.67 0.30 -2.21
N LEU A 41 -7.87 0.13 -0.91
CA LEU A 41 -6.98 0.66 0.13
C LEU A 41 -6.22 -0.50 0.76
N ILE A 42 -4.89 -0.37 0.81
CA ILE A 42 -4.00 -1.44 1.24
C ILE A 42 -3.68 -1.31 2.73
N PHE A 43 -4.12 -2.26 3.53
CA PHE A 43 -3.82 -2.30 4.95
C PHE A 43 -2.34 -2.63 5.22
N GLY A 44 -1.66 -3.22 4.25
CA GLY A 44 -0.28 -3.71 4.36
C GLY A 44 0.77 -2.71 4.84
N TYR A 45 0.55 -1.39 4.73
CA TYR A 45 1.33 -0.37 5.44
C TYR A 45 0.37 0.70 5.95
N SER A 46 0.16 0.69 7.26
CA SER A 46 -0.80 1.59 7.91
C SER A 46 -0.35 2.03 9.29
N LEU A 47 -0.85 3.19 9.74
CA LEU A 47 -0.59 3.70 11.08
C LEU A 47 -1.90 4.01 11.80
N ILE A 48 -2.05 3.40 12.96
CA ILE A 48 -3.17 3.59 13.89
C ILE A 48 -2.67 4.41 15.07
N GLN A 49 -3.19 5.65 15.21
CA GLN A 49 -2.87 6.54 16.33
C GLN A 49 -4.12 6.85 17.18
N ASN A 50 -5.29 6.54 16.67
CA ASN A 50 -6.56 6.75 17.34
C ASN A 50 -7.35 5.43 17.33
N TYR A 51 -7.48 4.84 18.51
CA TYR A 51 -8.19 3.57 18.69
C TYR A 51 -9.67 3.67 18.33
N ASP A 52 -10.33 4.78 18.69
CA ASP A 52 -11.77 4.95 18.46
C ASP A 52 -12.08 4.98 16.96
N ILE A 53 -11.26 5.71 16.18
CA ILE A 53 -11.37 5.74 14.71
C ILE A 53 -11.15 4.34 14.11
N PHE A 54 -10.12 3.64 14.57
CA PHE A 54 -9.85 2.29 14.08
C PHE A 54 -11.00 1.32 14.42
N ASN A 55 -11.51 1.38 15.64
CA ASN A 55 -12.66 0.59 16.09
C ASN A 55 -13.93 0.90 15.30
N GLU A 56 -14.16 2.18 14.95
CA GLU A 56 -15.28 2.57 14.08
C GLU A 56 -15.12 1.93 12.68
N ILE A 57 -13.93 1.95 12.11
CA ILE A 57 -13.65 1.32 10.81
C ILE A 57 -13.89 -0.20 10.88
N CYS A 58 -13.43 -0.87 11.95
CA CYS A 58 -13.70 -2.31 12.16
C CYS A 58 -15.20 -2.61 12.19
N LYS A 59 -15.98 -1.82 12.94
CA LYS A 59 -17.45 -1.98 12.98
C LYS A 59 -18.11 -1.77 11.61
N LEU A 60 -17.59 -0.83 10.82
CA LEU A 60 -18.07 -0.60 9.45
C LEU A 60 -17.71 -1.77 8.53
N LEU A 61 -16.52 -2.37 8.68
CA LEU A 61 -16.13 -3.58 7.97
C LEU A 61 -17.06 -4.75 8.29
N ASP A 62 -17.29 -5.02 9.59
CA ASP A 62 -18.20 -6.08 10.04
C ASP A 62 -19.59 -5.89 9.42
N LYS A 63 -20.12 -4.67 9.47
CA LYS A 63 -21.42 -4.33 8.87
C LYS A 63 -21.44 -4.60 7.36
N LYS A 64 -20.39 -4.23 6.62
CA LYS A 64 -20.30 -4.49 5.17
C LYS A 64 -20.25 -5.99 4.86
N ILE A 65 -19.54 -6.76 5.66
CA ILE A 65 -19.47 -8.22 5.52
C ILE A 65 -20.87 -8.82 5.77
N GLU A 66 -21.54 -8.44 6.85
CA GLU A 66 -22.90 -8.92 7.15
C GLU A 66 -23.91 -8.55 6.05
N GLU A 67 -23.86 -7.32 5.53
CA GLU A 67 -24.70 -6.88 4.42
C GLU A 67 -24.43 -7.69 3.14
N GLY A 68 -23.17 -8.03 2.89
CA GLY A 68 -22.76 -8.83 1.74
C GLY A 68 -23.25 -10.28 1.86
N ILE A 69 -23.09 -10.90 3.02
CA ILE A 69 -23.60 -12.25 3.30
C ILE A 69 -25.12 -12.30 3.09
N LYS A 70 -25.86 -11.31 3.58
CA LYS A 70 -27.32 -11.23 3.40
C LYS A 70 -27.74 -11.03 1.93
N LYS A 71 -26.87 -10.51 1.08
CA LYS A 71 -27.12 -10.26 -0.37
C LYS A 71 -26.65 -11.42 -1.26
N ASP A 72 -26.46 -12.60 -0.69
CA ASP A 72 -26.08 -13.83 -1.41
C ASP A 72 -24.80 -13.70 -2.26
N TRP A 73 -23.71 -13.18 -1.67
CA TRP A 73 -22.39 -13.28 -2.32
C TRP A 73 -22.05 -14.73 -2.72
N GLU A 74 -22.63 -15.73 -2.01
CA GLU A 74 -22.39 -17.14 -2.24
C GLU A 74 -23.19 -17.74 -3.41
N PHE A 75 -24.36 -17.16 -3.78
CA PHE A 75 -25.28 -17.79 -4.76
C PHE A 75 -25.05 -17.41 -6.21
N ASN A 76 -24.27 -16.36 -6.51
CA ASN A 76 -24.16 -15.82 -7.88
C ASN A 76 -22.79 -15.97 -8.54
N ASN A 77 -21.93 -16.94 -8.13
CA ASN A 77 -20.52 -17.01 -8.56
C ASN A 77 -19.77 -15.68 -8.36
N PHE A 78 -20.19 -14.87 -7.41
CA PHE A 78 -19.59 -13.59 -7.13
C PHE A 78 -18.37 -13.80 -6.24
N ILE A 79 -17.22 -13.33 -6.68
CA ILE A 79 -16.02 -13.29 -5.83
C ILE A 79 -16.29 -12.25 -4.74
N PRO A 80 -16.34 -12.63 -3.45
CA PRO A 80 -16.56 -11.67 -2.38
C PRO A 80 -15.48 -10.60 -2.39
N PRO A 81 -15.82 -9.34 -2.09
CA PRO A 81 -14.81 -8.28 -2.02
C PRO A 81 -13.78 -8.59 -0.94
N THR A 82 -12.53 -8.25 -1.23
CA THR A 82 -11.44 -8.35 -0.26
C THR A 82 -11.57 -7.26 0.79
N GLU A 83 -10.80 -7.34 1.90
CA GLU A 83 -10.73 -6.27 2.88
C GLU A 83 -10.30 -4.94 2.24
N MET A 84 -9.47 -4.97 1.22
CA MET A 84 -9.02 -3.80 0.46
C MET A 84 -10.17 -3.11 -0.27
N ASP A 85 -11.06 -3.89 -0.88
CA ASP A 85 -12.24 -3.39 -1.58
C ASP A 85 -13.26 -2.83 -0.59
N LEU A 86 -13.45 -3.52 0.56
CA LEU A 86 -14.34 -3.07 1.64
C LEU A 86 -13.85 -1.76 2.27
N LEU A 87 -12.56 -1.62 2.53
CA LEU A 87 -11.96 -0.38 3.04
C LEU A 87 -12.17 0.79 2.06
N ALA A 88 -12.04 0.55 0.76
CA ALA A 88 -12.30 1.56 -0.25
C ALA A 88 -13.78 1.95 -0.32
N MET A 89 -14.71 1.00 -0.12
CA MET A 89 -16.15 1.30 0.00
C MET A 89 -16.43 2.18 1.22
N ILE A 90 -15.85 1.85 2.38
CA ILE A 90 -15.98 2.66 3.59
C ILE A 90 -15.38 4.04 3.38
N TYR A 91 -14.21 4.14 2.74
CA TYR A 91 -13.61 5.44 2.42
C TYR A 91 -14.53 6.32 1.57
N LYS A 92 -15.23 5.78 0.58
CA LYS A 92 -16.20 6.53 -0.24
C LYS A 92 -17.36 7.08 0.59
N GLU A 93 -17.77 6.36 1.63
CA GLU A 93 -18.89 6.76 2.51
C GLU A 93 -18.44 7.65 3.67
N LYS A 94 -17.22 7.44 4.18
CA LYS A 94 -16.68 7.99 5.43
C LYS A 94 -15.22 8.45 5.27
N GLY A 95 -14.91 9.16 4.18
CA GLY A 95 -13.55 9.60 3.86
C GLY A 95 -12.87 10.44 4.95
N ASN A 96 -13.65 11.12 5.79
CA ASN A 96 -13.13 11.89 6.92
C ASN A 96 -12.44 11.03 7.99
N LEU A 97 -12.70 9.72 8.06
CA LEU A 97 -12.02 8.79 8.96
C LEU A 97 -10.60 8.42 8.49
N PHE A 98 -10.27 8.66 7.22
CA PHE A 98 -9.04 8.21 6.60
C PHE A 98 -8.10 9.37 6.27
N ASN A 99 -6.80 9.07 6.34
CA ASN A 99 -5.72 9.86 5.75
C ASN A 99 -5.01 8.96 4.73
N LEU A 100 -5.12 9.30 3.45
CA LEU A 100 -4.44 8.56 2.39
C LEU A 100 -2.99 9.01 2.30
N LEU A 101 -2.07 8.05 2.48
CA LEU A 101 -0.63 8.30 2.34
C LEU A 101 -0.27 8.53 0.86
N PRO A 102 0.68 9.44 0.57
CA PRO A 102 1.04 9.76 -0.80
C PRO A 102 1.76 8.60 -1.50
N VAL A 103 1.24 8.22 -2.66
CA VAL A 103 1.75 7.09 -3.45
C VAL A 103 2.36 7.51 -4.79
N LEU A 104 2.26 8.80 -5.16
CA LEU A 104 2.74 9.33 -6.41
C LEU A 104 3.60 10.60 -6.19
N PRO A 105 4.64 10.82 -7.04
CA PRO A 105 5.63 11.89 -6.83
C PRO A 105 5.08 13.31 -6.96
N TYR A 106 3.93 13.48 -7.59
CA TYR A 106 3.29 14.79 -7.69
C TYR A 106 2.45 15.17 -6.46
N HIS A 107 2.31 14.24 -5.51
CA HIS A 107 1.58 14.49 -4.25
C HIS A 107 2.52 14.78 -3.07
N SER A 108 3.80 14.36 -3.14
CA SER A 108 4.71 14.44 -1.99
C SER A 108 6.17 14.25 -2.37
N SER A 109 7.08 14.65 -1.47
CA SER A 109 8.52 14.37 -1.55
C SER A 109 8.89 12.95 -1.14
N ILE A 110 8.07 12.28 -0.33
CA ILE A 110 8.24 10.88 0.08
C ILE A 110 7.04 10.06 -0.43
N ILE A 111 7.31 8.88 -0.94
CA ILE A 111 6.34 7.99 -1.55
C ILE A 111 6.18 6.74 -0.69
N PHE A 112 4.93 6.31 -0.49
CA PHE A 112 4.57 5.07 0.16
C PHE A 112 4.12 4.05 -0.90
N ASP A 113 4.75 2.87 -0.91
CA ASP A 113 4.34 1.80 -1.83
C ASP A 113 3.16 1.01 -1.24
N PRO A 114 1.98 1.05 -1.85
CA PRO A 114 0.91 0.16 -1.43
C PRO A 114 1.20 -1.29 -1.82
N LEU A 115 1.63 -1.53 -3.05
CA LEU A 115 2.03 -2.82 -3.61
C LEU A 115 2.61 -2.69 -5.04
N SER A 116 2.32 -1.59 -5.70
CA SER A 116 2.47 -1.47 -7.17
C SER A 116 3.92 -1.35 -7.61
N TYR A 117 4.75 -0.62 -6.87
CA TYR A 117 6.16 -0.43 -7.22
C TYR A 117 6.95 -1.72 -7.09
N GLY A 118 6.79 -2.44 -5.99
CA GLY A 118 7.47 -3.72 -5.78
C GLY A 118 7.04 -4.76 -6.80
N MET A 119 5.75 -4.85 -7.11
CA MET A 119 5.23 -5.73 -8.16
C MET A 119 5.78 -5.36 -9.54
N TYR A 120 5.86 -4.07 -9.86
CA TYR A 120 6.42 -3.61 -11.14
C TYR A 120 7.90 -3.98 -11.29
N ILE A 121 8.69 -3.91 -10.21
CA ILE A 121 10.13 -4.19 -10.24
C ILE A 121 10.40 -5.70 -10.38
N ASP A 122 9.73 -6.55 -9.59
CA ASP A 122 10.12 -7.97 -9.45
C ASP A 122 8.96 -8.98 -9.62
N GLY A 123 7.74 -8.49 -9.88
CA GLY A 123 6.55 -9.33 -10.02
C GLY A 123 6.04 -9.84 -8.67
N SER A 124 5.29 -10.96 -8.70
CA SER A 124 4.81 -11.65 -7.51
C SER A 124 5.44 -13.04 -7.39
N HIS A 125 5.20 -13.72 -6.26
CA HIS A 125 5.64 -15.11 -6.06
C HIS A 125 4.98 -16.09 -7.05
N THR A 126 3.77 -15.78 -7.53
CA THR A 126 3.02 -16.58 -8.51
C THR A 126 3.29 -16.16 -9.96
N SER A 127 3.70 -14.90 -10.18
CA SER A 127 3.88 -14.33 -11.51
C SER A 127 5.16 -13.51 -11.59
N PRO A 128 6.29 -14.13 -11.97
CA PRO A 128 7.54 -13.40 -12.19
C PRO A 128 7.38 -12.27 -13.20
N ARG A 129 8.15 -11.17 -13.03
CA ARG A 129 8.07 -9.97 -13.86
C ARG A 129 8.02 -10.23 -15.37
N LYS A 130 8.78 -11.21 -15.88
CA LYS A 130 8.81 -11.57 -17.31
C LYS A 130 7.44 -12.01 -17.86
N PHE A 131 6.55 -12.46 -16.99
CA PHE A 131 5.17 -12.86 -17.32
C PHE A 131 4.14 -11.83 -16.87
N TYR A 132 4.59 -10.73 -16.25
CA TYR A 132 3.73 -9.68 -15.74
C TYR A 132 3.16 -8.90 -16.93
N SER A 133 1.98 -9.32 -17.37
CA SER A 133 1.24 -8.64 -18.43
C SER A 133 0.33 -7.58 -17.81
N ARG A 134 -0.14 -6.65 -18.63
CA ARG A 134 -1.16 -5.64 -18.26
C ARG A 134 -2.40 -6.22 -17.54
N ARG A 135 -2.61 -7.54 -17.57
CA ARG A 135 -3.73 -8.21 -16.90
C ARG A 135 -3.70 -8.14 -15.37
N TYR A 136 -2.53 -7.93 -14.78
CA TYR A 136 -2.36 -7.88 -13.32
C TYR A 136 -2.30 -6.46 -12.76
N ILE A 137 -2.23 -5.48 -13.63
CA ILE A 137 -2.34 -4.10 -13.25
C ILE A 137 -3.77 -3.73 -13.60
N ASP A 138 -4.54 -3.57 -12.56
CA ASP A 138 -5.87 -3.00 -12.70
C ASP A 138 -5.69 -1.65 -13.42
N PHE A 139 -6.43 -1.44 -14.52
CA PHE A 139 -6.43 -0.16 -15.22
C PHE A 139 -6.92 0.99 -14.32
N ASN A 140 -7.45 0.67 -13.15
CA ASN A 140 -7.79 1.60 -12.09
C ASN A 140 -6.62 1.86 -11.13
N ASP A 141 -5.48 1.15 -11.25
CA ASP A 141 -4.26 1.42 -10.49
C ASP A 141 -3.49 2.57 -11.16
N GLU A 142 -3.66 3.75 -10.60
CA GLU A 142 -3.02 4.96 -11.10
C GLU A 142 -1.48 4.84 -11.15
N ILE A 143 -0.87 4.20 -10.14
CA ILE A 143 0.58 3.96 -10.10
C ILE A 143 1.01 3.07 -11.26
N GLY A 144 0.27 1.98 -11.50
CA GLY A 144 0.52 1.06 -12.58
C GLY A 144 0.46 1.75 -13.94
N VAL A 145 -0.56 2.58 -14.18
CA VAL A 145 -0.70 3.38 -15.40
C VAL A 145 0.51 4.30 -15.59
N GLU A 146 0.94 5.00 -14.53
CA GLU A 146 2.10 5.91 -14.58
C GLU A 146 3.41 5.16 -14.88
N LEU A 147 3.64 3.99 -14.27
CA LEU A 147 4.83 3.17 -14.50
C LEU A 147 4.87 2.59 -15.91
N PHE A 148 3.74 2.06 -16.42
CA PHE A 148 3.69 1.46 -17.77
C PHE A 148 3.75 2.49 -18.88
N SER A 149 3.18 3.67 -18.69
CA SER A 149 3.33 4.79 -19.63
C SER A 149 4.72 5.42 -19.59
N LYS A 150 5.59 4.96 -18.65
CA LYS A 150 6.93 5.52 -18.41
C LYS A 150 6.93 6.99 -18.00
N ARG A 151 5.82 7.52 -17.54
CA ARG A 151 5.74 8.89 -16.97
C ARG A 151 6.49 8.97 -15.65
N ILE A 152 6.44 7.91 -14.85
CA ILE A 152 7.33 7.72 -13.71
C ILE A 152 8.24 6.50 -13.95
N LYS A 153 9.40 6.48 -13.29
CA LYS A 153 10.33 5.35 -13.31
C LYS A 153 10.79 5.08 -11.90
N THR A 154 11.00 3.82 -11.57
CA THR A 154 11.55 3.42 -10.27
C THR A 154 12.82 2.63 -10.44
N LYS A 155 13.80 2.87 -9.55
CA LYS A 155 15.06 2.11 -9.47
C LYS A 155 15.64 2.18 -8.07
N PHE A 156 16.70 1.41 -7.84
CA PHE A 156 17.50 1.47 -6.61
C PHE A 156 18.72 2.37 -6.81
N VAL A 157 18.92 3.29 -5.86
CA VAL A 157 20.12 4.15 -5.77
C VAL A 157 20.68 3.96 -4.36
N ASN A 158 21.94 3.48 -4.28
CA ASN A 158 22.59 3.16 -2.99
C ASN A 158 21.72 2.24 -2.10
N ASN A 159 21.08 1.25 -2.72
CA ASN A 159 20.14 0.30 -2.09
C ASN A 159 18.84 0.91 -1.52
N ASN A 160 18.54 2.16 -1.82
CA ASN A 160 17.28 2.78 -1.50
C ASN A 160 16.40 2.86 -2.76
N PRO A 161 15.11 2.51 -2.68
CA PRO A 161 14.21 2.67 -3.79
C PRO A 161 13.87 4.14 -3.99
N VAL A 162 13.87 4.57 -5.24
CA VAL A 162 13.53 5.94 -5.61
C VAL A 162 12.61 5.96 -6.84
N VAL A 163 11.78 6.99 -6.92
CA VAL A 163 10.93 7.27 -8.08
C VAL A 163 11.46 8.51 -8.79
N TYR A 164 11.52 8.44 -10.11
CA TYR A 164 11.91 9.56 -10.99
C TYR A 164 10.68 10.11 -11.69
N TRP A 165 10.52 11.42 -11.60
CA TRP A 165 9.48 12.16 -12.29
C TRP A 165 9.96 13.59 -12.59
N ASN A 166 9.76 14.05 -13.83
CA ASN A 166 10.16 15.40 -14.27
C ASN A 166 11.57 15.80 -13.86
N ASN A 167 12.56 14.92 -14.12
CA ASN A 167 13.98 15.09 -13.76
C ASN A 167 14.27 15.26 -12.27
N LYS A 168 13.30 14.95 -11.39
CA LYS A 168 13.47 14.93 -9.94
C LYS A 168 13.45 13.49 -9.43
N THR A 169 14.08 13.29 -8.28
CA THR A 169 14.12 12.02 -7.57
C THR A 169 13.33 12.14 -6.27
N PHE A 170 12.50 11.14 -6.00
CA PHE A 170 11.65 11.05 -4.82
C PHE A 170 12.00 9.77 -4.07
N GLU A 171 12.21 9.86 -2.77
CA GLU A 171 12.52 8.72 -1.94
C GLU A 171 11.26 7.92 -1.59
N MET A 172 11.43 6.63 -1.37
CA MET A 172 10.33 5.78 -0.93
C MET A 172 10.47 5.46 0.56
N SER A 173 9.36 5.50 1.27
CA SER A 173 9.28 5.11 2.69
C SER A 173 9.40 3.61 2.88
N ASN A 174 8.72 2.86 2.02
CA ASN A 174 8.62 1.41 2.07
C ASN A 174 8.52 0.84 0.66
N MET A 175 8.66 -0.48 0.55
CA MET A 175 8.35 -1.23 -0.68
C MET A 175 7.76 -2.59 -0.33
N HIS A 176 6.69 -2.96 -1.01
CA HIS A 176 5.99 -4.22 -0.86
C HIS A 176 6.56 -5.28 -1.82
N ILE A 177 7.26 -6.28 -1.30
CA ILE A 177 8.02 -7.25 -2.09
C ILE A 177 7.21 -8.54 -2.31
N HIS A 178 6.22 -8.47 -3.17
CA HIS A 178 5.35 -9.61 -3.50
C HIS A 178 6.07 -10.84 -4.04
N SER A 179 7.24 -10.68 -4.63
CA SER A 179 8.05 -11.78 -5.11
C SER A 179 8.68 -12.62 -3.98
N LYS A 180 8.67 -12.10 -2.74
CA LYS A 180 9.33 -12.67 -1.55
C LYS A 180 10.86 -12.83 -1.70
N ARG A 181 11.47 -12.22 -2.71
CA ARG A 181 12.91 -12.28 -2.98
C ARG A 181 13.62 -11.09 -2.35
N PHE A 182 13.53 -10.95 -1.04
CA PHE A 182 14.03 -9.80 -0.27
C PHE A 182 15.52 -9.50 -0.49
N GLU A 183 16.34 -10.51 -0.69
CA GLU A 183 17.80 -10.38 -0.83
C GLU A 183 18.22 -9.38 -1.92
N LYS A 184 17.39 -9.19 -2.95
CA LYS A 184 17.63 -8.23 -4.03
C LYS A 184 17.48 -6.78 -3.61
N PHE A 185 16.75 -6.55 -2.53
CA PHE A 185 16.28 -5.24 -2.09
C PHE A 185 16.95 -4.79 -0.80
N LEU A 186 17.66 -5.70 -0.12
CA LEU A 186 18.38 -5.40 1.11
C LEU A 186 19.72 -4.71 0.83
N PRO A 187 20.19 -3.85 1.73
CA PRO A 187 21.53 -3.25 1.63
C PRO A 187 22.64 -4.31 1.55
N LYS A 188 23.70 -4.02 0.81
CA LYS A 188 24.88 -4.90 0.81
C LYS A 188 25.42 -5.04 2.23
N GLY A 189 25.65 -6.27 2.65
CA GLY A 189 26.17 -6.55 4.00
C GLY A 189 25.09 -6.71 5.06
N TYR A 190 23.79 -6.72 4.71
CA TYR A 190 22.71 -6.93 5.69
C TYR A 190 22.90 -8.21 6.54
N LYS A 191 23.55 -9.24 6.00
CA LYS A 191 23.88 -10.49 6.73
C LYS A 191 24.75 -10.28 7.95
N ASN A 192 25.43 -9.13 8.07
CA ASN A 192 26.23 -8.78 9.24
C ASN A 192 25.38 -8.26 10.41
N TYR A 193 24.07 -8.10 10.23
CA TYR A 193 23.13 -7.57 11.23
C TYR A 193 22.06 -8.60 11.65
N ILE A 194 22.15 -9.82 11.14
CA ILE A 194 21.36 -10.98 11.53
C ILE A 194 22.32 -11.99 12.20
#